data_7b17c5d90f82414eeaa45ceaa38fa868
#
_entry.id   7b17c5d90f82414eeaa45ceaa38fa868
#
_cell.length_a   1.000
_cell.length_b   1.000
_cell.length_c   1.000
_cell.angle_alpha   90.00
_cell.angle_beta   90.00
_cell.angle_gamma   90.00
#
_symmetry.space_group_name_H-M   'P 1'
#
loop_
_entity.id
_entity.type
_entity.pdbx_description
1 polymer ?
#
loop_
_entity_poly.entity_id
_entity_poly.type
_entity_poly.pdbx_seq_one_letter_code
_entity_poly.pdbx_strand_id
1 'polypeptide(L)'
;MVMGLGDVYLGAPVATPLDPRHRLVTTKYNPARTWTPENAVGIGGAYLCVYGMEGPGGSQFVGRTVKMWNRYRQTAVFKDGKQWLLRFFDQLHFYPVSNEELRRIRKDFIHGRFQLQVEETVLSLRDYQRFLQDNASTIAAFKKKQQTAFEAERERWEQSGQARYEAELPDAASGSDAPFDVPQGCIAVASPVTGSVWSIPVNPGDRVSMGDNLVVV
;
A
#
# COMPACT_ATOMS: atom_id res chain seq x y z
N MET A 1 -4.67 -2.36 -16.66
CA MET A 1 -6.01 -2.96 -16.39
C MET A 1 -6.06 -3.45 -14.95
N VAL A 2 -7.13 -3.15 -14.25
CA VAL A 2 -7.36 -3.57 -12.86
C VAL A 2 -7.68 -5.06 -12.82
N MET A 3 -6.93 -5.81 -12.05
CA MET A 3 -7.03 -7.27 -11.94
C MET A 3 -7.51 -7.74 -10.57
N GLY A 4 -7.30 -6.94 -9.55
CA GLY A 4 -7.67 -7.28 -8.20
C GLY A 4 -7.90 -6.03 -7.36
N LEU A 5 -8.83 -6.11 -6.42
CA LEU A 5 -9.15 -5.02 -5.50
C LEU A 5 -8.61 -5.26 -4.09
N GLY A 6 -7.95 -6.40 -3.87
CA GLY A 6 -7.22 -6.72 -2.65
C GLY A 6 -8.05 -6.62 -1.38
N ASP A 7 -8.75 -7.64 -1.05
CA ASP A 7 -9.53 -7.79 0.17
C ASP A 7 -8.68 -7.64 1.44
N VAL A 8 -7.45 -8.15 1.42
CA VAL A 8 -6.50 -8.08 2.55
C VAL A 8 -6.10 -6.64 2.89
N TYR A 9 -6.06 -5.75 1.90
CA TYR A 9 -5.67 -4.35 2.05
C TYR A 9 -6.82 -3.37 1.89
N LEU A 10 -8.03 -3.80 2.17
CA LEU A 10 -9.22 -2.96 2.22
C LEU A 10 -9.40 -2.11 0.94
N GLY A 11 -9.43 -2.77 -0.20
CA GLY A 11 -9.65 -2.11 -1.49
C GLY A 11 -8.40 -1.54 -2.13
N ALA A 12 -7.21 -2.10 -1.85
CA ALA A 12 -6.02 -1.78 -2.62
C ALA A 12 -6.13 -2.36 -4.04
N PRO A 13 -6.33 -1.55 -5.07
CA PRO A 13 -6.40 -2.05 -6.43
C PRO A 13 -5.03 -2.51 -6.92
N VAL A 14 -5.03 -3.63 -7.63
CA VAL A 14 -3.87 -4.19 -8.29
C VAL A 14 -4.09 -4.17 -9.79
N ALA A 15 -3.13 -3.64 -10.53
CA ALA A 15 -3.22 -3.49 -11.97
C ALA A 15 -1.95 -3.94 -12.68
N THR A 16 -2.09 -4.30 -13.96
CA THR A 16 -0.98 -4.61 -14.84
C THR A 16 -1.12 -3.87 -16.17
N PRO A 17 -0.04 -3.44 -16.82
CA PRO A 17 -0.09 -2.90 -18.16
C PRO A 17 -0.66 -3.91 -19.16
N LEU A 18 -1.51 -3.44 -20.07
CA LEU A 18 -2.03 -4.27 -21.16
C LEU A 18 -0.91 -4.71 -22.09
N ASP A 19 -0.04 -3.77 -22.47
CA ASP A 19 1.15 -4.11 -23.24
C ASP A 19 2.20 -4.75 -22.33
N PRO A 20 2.58 -6.02 -22.57
CA PRO A 20 3.58 -6.70 -21.76
C PRO A 20 4.95 -6.02 -21.73
N ARG A 21 5.29 -5.20 -22.73
CA ARG A 21 6.56 -4.46 -22.80
C ARG A 21 6.64 -3.31 -21.79
N HIS A 22 5.53 -2.96 -21.17
CA HIS A 22 5.48 -1.94 -20.12
C HIS A 22 5.38 -2.55 -18.71
N ARG A 23 5.44 -3.87 -18.58
CA ARG A 23 5.37 -4.57 -17.28
C ARG A 23 6.73 -4.56 -16.62
N LEU A 24 6.89 -3.70 -15.63
CA LEU A 24 8.06 -3.71 -14.77
C LEU A 24 7.91 -4.83 -13.72
N VAL A 25 9.03 -5.43 -13.35
CA VAL A 25 9.12 -6.35 -12.21
C VAL A 25 10.17 -5.81 -11.26
N THR A 26 9.79 -5.61 -10.01
CA THR A 26 10.67 -5.05 -8.98
C THR A 26 10.71 -5.95 -7.77
N THR A 27 11.84 -5.92 -7.06
CA THR A 27 11.88 -6.46 -5.70
C THR A 27 11.05 -5.57 -4.77
N LYS A 28 10.51 -6.16 -3.71
CA LYS A 28 9.91 -5.39 -2.62
C LYS A 28 10.97 -5.08 -1.57
N TYR A 29 10.81 -3.95 -0.86
CA TYR A 29 11.68 -3.64 0.27
C TYR A 29 11.62 -4.73 1.33
N ASN A 30 12.77 -5.12 1.83
CA ASN A 30 12.94 -5.99 2.98
C ASN A 30 13.97 -5.36 3.93
N PRO A 31 13.58 -4.92 5.13
CA PRO A 31 12.21 -4.94 5.65
C PRO A 31 11.25 -4.00 4.91
N ALA A 32 9.97 -4.29 4.98
CA ALA A 32 8.95 -3.37 4.48
C ALA A 32 8.98 -2.06 5.28
N ARG A 33 8.60 -0.94 4.65
CA ARG A 33 8.42 0.31 5.38
C ARG A 33 7.32 0.15 6.43
N THR A 34 7.53 0.73 7.59
CA THR A 34 6.52 0.76 8.67
C THR A 34 5.32 1.63 8.30
N TRP A 35 5.54 2.66 7.49
CA TRP A 35 4.49 3.56 7.06
C TRP A 35 4.57 3.89 5.56
N THR A 36 3.42 3.83 4.90
CA THR A 36 3.20 4.19 3.51
C THR A 36 1.97 5.08 3.46
N PRO A 37 2.03 6.27 2.87
CA PRO A 37 0.89 7.18 2.85
C PRO A 37 -0.26 6.63 1.98
N GLU A 38 -1.48 6.98 2.36
CA GLU A 38 -2.66 6.64 1.55
C GLU A 38 -2.51 7.14 0.10
N ASN A 39 -3.05 6.38 -0.83
CA ASN A 39 -3.03 6.65 -2.27
C ASN A 39 -1.62 6.76 -2.88
N ALA A 40 -0.62 6.24 -2.18
CA ALA A 40 0.68 5.97 -2.78
C ALA A 40 0.51 4.91 -3.87
N VAL A 41 1.16 5.14 -4.99
CA VAL A 41 1.23 4.20 -6.10
C VAL A 41 2.59 3.52 -6.07
N GLY A 42 2.59 2.20 -6.07
CA GLY A 42 3.82 1.43 -6.01
C GLY A 42 3.82 0.23 -6.95
N ILE A 43 5.00 -0.22 -7.30
CA ILE A 43 5.22 -1.46 -8.04
C ILE A 43 5.90 -2.45 -7.10
N GLY A 44 5.34 -3.64 -6.97
CA GLY A 44 5.89 -4.70 -6.15
C GLY A 44 5.67 -6.06 -6.82
N GLY A 45 6.77 -6.78 -7.07
CA GLY A 45 6.72 -7.90 -7.99
C GLY A 45 6.34 -7.43 -9.39
N ALA A 46 5.34 -8.03 -9.99
CA ALA A 46 4.90 -7.76 -11.36
C ALA A 46 3.70 -6.81 -11.47
N TYR A 47 3.25 -6.23 -10.37
CA TYR A 47 2.01 -5.48 -10.33
C TYR A 47 2.18 -4.08 -9.76
N LEU A 48 1.43 -3.15 -10.33
CA LEU A 48 1.16 -1.86 -9.72
C LEU A 48 0.05 -2.02 -8.70
N CYS A 49 0.22 -1.39 -7.54
CA CYS A 49 -0.84 -1.28 -6.54
C CYS A 49 -1.01 0.18 -6.09
N VAL A 50 -2.21 0.51 -5.64
CA VAL A 50 -2.49 1.77 -4.97
C VAL A 50 -2.87 1.47 -3.54
N TYR A 51 -2.16 2.07 -2.59
CA TYR A 51 -2.46 1.91 -1.17
C TYR A 51 -3.73 2.69 -0.83
N GLY A 52 -4.83 1.99 -0.61
CA GLY A 52 -6.13 2.62 -0.30
C GLY A 52 -6.14 3.35 1.04
N MET A 53 -5.33 2.87 1.98
CA MET A 53 -5.13 3.42 3.33
C MET A 53 -3.64 3.53 3.61
N GLU A 54 -3.27 4.35 4.59
CA GLU A 54 -1.92 4.36 5.14
C GLU A 54 -1.63 3.07 5.92
N GLY A 55 -0.37 2.65 5.91
CA GLY A 55 0.05 1.42 6.58
C GLY A 55 1.43 0.95 6.10
N PRO A 56 1.89 -0.20 6.55
CA PRO A 56 3.17 -0.75 6.09
C PRO A 56 3.13 -1.11 4.60
N GLY A 57 4.29 -1.13 3.96
CA GLY A 57 4.35 -1.53 2.55
C GLY A 57 5.75 -1.69 2.00
N GLY A 58 5.95 -2.70 1.17
CA GLY A 58 7.24 -3.03 0.55
C GLY A 58 7.38 -2.66 -0.92
N SER A 59 6.33 -2.17 -1.59
CA SER A 59 6.39 -1.83 -3.00
C SER A 59 7.28 -0.61 -3.26
N GLN A 60 7.94 -0.58 -4.42
CA GLN A 60 8.72 0.58 -4.88
C GLN A 60 7.77 1.71 -5.25
N PHE A 61 8.00 2.91 -4.73
CA PHE A 61 7.15 4.05 -5.03
C PHE A 61 7.38 4.58 -6.44
N VAL A 62 6.27 4.89 -7.11
CA VAL A 62 6.26 5.57 -8.41
C VAL A 62 5.45 6.87 -8.40
N GLY A 63 4.63 7.10 -7.39
CA GLY A 63 3.88 8.34 -7.27
C GLY A 63 2.74 8.28 -6.25
N ARG A 64 1.88 9.27 -6.32
CA ARG A 64 0.62 9.34 -5.55
C ARG A 64 -0.53 9.70 -6.46
N THR A 65 -1.74 9.31 -6.06
CA THR A 65 -2.96 9.58 -6.81
C THR A 65 -4.11 10.02 -5.91
N VAL A 66 -5.30 10.11 -6.45
CA VAL A 66 -6.52 10.44 -5.73
C VAL A 66 -6.99 9.27 -4.86
N LYS A 67 -7.97 9.50 -4.01
CA LYS A 67 -8.46 8.52 -3.07
C LYS A 67 -9.16 7.36 -3.79
N MET A 68 -8.62 6.15 -3.65
CA MET A 68 -9.14 4.93 -4.27
C MET A 68 -10.13 4.18 -3.38
N TRP A 69 -10.12 4.47 -2.09
CA TRP A 69 -10.98 3.84 -1.10
C TRP A 69 -11.45 4.86 -0.07
N ASN A 70 -12.75 4.86 0.24
CA ASN A 70 -13.33 5.80 1.20
C ASN A 70 -14.45 5.15 2.00
N ARG A 71 -14.20 4.91 3.26
CA ARG A 71 -15.16 4.31 4.19
C ARG A 71 -16.17 5.32 4.73
N TYR A 72 -15.74 6.56 4.93
CA TYR A 72 -16.48 7.51 5.75
C TYR A 72 -17.28 8.53 4.95
N ARG A 73 -16.79 8.92 3.79
CA ARG A 73 -17.40 9.95 2.97
C ARG A 73 -17.44 9.53 1.52
N GLN A 74 -18.58 9.03 1.10
CA GLN A 74 -18.83 8.70 -0.29
C GLN A 74 -19.23 9.95 -1.06
N THR A 75 -18.57 10.19 -2.17
CA THR A 75 -18.93 11.19 -3.16
C THR A 75 -19.52 10.48 -4.39
N ALA A 76 -20.09 11.21 -5.34
CA ALA A 76 -20.75 10.65 -6.52
C ALA A 76 -19.86 9.74 -7.39
N VAL A 77 -18.54 9.80 -7.22
CA VAL A 77 -17.60 8.92 -7.93
C VAL A 77 -17.57 7.49 -7.39
N PHE A 78 -17.97 7.29 -6.11
CA PHE A 78 -18.11 5.97 -5.50
C PHE A 78 -19.53 5.46 -5.77
N LYS A 79 -19.68 4.67 -6.83
CA LYS A 79 -20.98 4.19 -7.30
C LYS A 79 -21.50 3.05 -6.40
N ASP A 80 -22.81 2.90 -6.39
CA ASP A 80 -23.52 1.77 -5.77
C ASP A 80 -23.24 1.60 -4.26
N GLY A 81 -22.91 2.67 -3.56
CA GLY A 81 -22.58 2.62 -2.13
C GLY A 81 -21.30 1.89 -1.80
N LYS A 82 -20.45 1.61 -2.80
CA LYS A 82 -19.18 0.90 -2.62
C LYS A 82 -18.11 1.82 -2.05
N GLN A 83 -17.24 1.24 -1.23
CA GLN A 83 -16.15 1.99 -0.58
C GLN A 83 -14.93 2.16 -1.48
N TRP A 84 -14.85 1.44 -2.61
CA TRP A 84 -13.75 1.47 -3.57
C TRP A 84 -14.15 2.14 -4.87
N LEU A 85 -13.20 2.85 -5.46
CA LEU A 85 -13.40 3.61 -6.69
C LEU A 85 -13.39 2.74 -7.94
N LEU A 86 -12.45 1.81 -8.02
CA LEU A 86 -12.18 1.02 -9.21
C LEU A 86 -12.92 -0.32 -9.19
N ARG A 87 -13.17 -0.85 -10.38
CA ARG A 87 -13.79 -2.16 -10.59
C ARG A 87 -12.82 -3.09 -11.32
N PHE A 88 -13.08 -4.38 -11.28
CA PHE A 88 -12.39 -5.32 -12.16
C PHE A 88 -12.53 -4.90 -13.61
N PHE A 89 -11.45 -5.03 -14.36
CA PHE A 89 -11.32 -4.68 -15.77
C PHE A 89 -11.35 -3.18 -16.09
N ASP A 90 -11.50 -2.29 -15.14
CA ASP A 90 -11.27 -0.86 -15.40
C ASP A 90 -9.84 -0.66 -15.95
N GLN A 91 -9.72 0.23 -16.92
CA GLN A 91 -8.43 0.64 -17.47
C GLN A 91 -8.01 1.95 -16.84
N LEU A 92 -6.75 2.01 -16.40
CA LEU A 92 -6.19 3.21 -15.78
C LEU A 92 -5.25 3.90 -16.76
N HIS A 93 -5.45 5.19 -16.94
CA HIS A 93 -4.53 6.09 -17.61
C HIS A 93 -4.02 7.10 -16.60
N PHE A 94 -2.70 7.10 -16.37
CA PHE A 94 -2.05 8.08 -15.51
C PHE A 94 -1.47 9.19 -16.35
N TYR A 95 -1.64 10.42 -15.90
CA TYR A 95 -0.98 11.58 -16.47
C TYR A 95 -0.22 12.33 -15.36
N PRO A 96 0.97 12.86 -15.66
CA PRO A 96 1.74 13.59 -14.66
C PRO A 96 1.12 14.96 -14.39
N VAL A 97 1.15 15.36 -13.13
CA VAL A 97 0.74 16.69 -12.68
C VAL A 97 1.78 17.25 -11.72
N SER A 98 1.79 18.56 -11.52
CA SER A 98 2.65 19.17 -10.50
C SER A 98 2.20 18.76 -9.09
N ASN A 99 3.10 18.94 -8.11
CA ASN A 99 2.78 18.66 -6.71
C ASN A 99 1.64 19.54 -6.20
N GLU A 100 1.61 20.81 -6.57
CA GLU A 100 0.57 21.77 -6.20
C GLU A 100 -0.77 21.33 -6.80
N GLU A 101 -0.77 20.94 -8.06
CA GLU A 101 -1.97 20.45 -8.74
C GLU A 101 -2.48 19.16 -8.12
N LEU A 102 -1.60 18.21 -7.84
CA LEU A 102 -1.98 16.96 -7.16
C LEU A 102 -2.64 17.23 -5.80
N ARG A 103 -2.07 18.14 -5.01
CA ARG A 103 -2.63 18.54 -3.71
C ARG A 103 -4.03 19.15 -3.87
N ARG A 104 -4.21 20.02 -4.85
CA ARG A 104 -5.50 20.62 -5.16
C ARG A 104 -6.52 19.54 -5.56
N ILE A 105 -6.17 18.70 -6.54
CA ILE A 105 -7.01 17.60 -7.00
C ILE A 105 -7.41 16.69 -5.84
N ARG A 106 -6.47 16.29 -4.99
CA ARG A 106 -6.75 15.42 -3.84
C ARG A 106 -7.72 16.08 -2.85
N LYS A 107 -7.55 17.38 -2.57
CA LYS A 107 -8.47 18.14 -1.73
C LYS A 107 -9.86 18.23 -2.36
N ASP A 108 -9.94 18.54 -3.64
CA ASP A 108 -11.21 18.70 -4.35
C ASP A 108 -11.93 17.35 -4.52
N PHE A 109 -11.19 16.29 -4.74
CA PHE A 109 -11.73 14.94 -4.89
C PHE A 109 -12.50 14.47 -3.65
N ILE A 110 -11.94 14.61 -2.46
CA ILE A 110 -12.61 14.20 -1.22
C ILE A 110 -13.85 15.04 -0.90
N HIS A 111 -13.97 16.23 -1.51
CA HIS A 111 -15.15 17.10 -1.37
C HIS A 111 -16.14 16.98 -2.53
N GLY A 112 -15.87 16.09 -3.50
CA GLY A 112 -16.72 15.89 -4.68
C GLY A 112 -16.67 17.02 -5.71
N ARG A 113 -15.67 17.89 -5.63
CA ARG A 113 -15.50 19.01 -6.58
C ARG A 113 -14.65 18.67 -7.80
N PHE A 114 -13.89 17.58 -7.74
CA PHE A 114 -13.10 17.09 -8.86
C PHE A 114 -13.85 15.96 -9.57
N GLN A 115 -13.96 16.07 -10.87
CA GLN A 115 -14.57 15.03 -11.71
C GLN A 115 -13.46 14.19 -12.37
N LEU A 116 -13.57 12.88 -12.23
CA LEU A 116 -12.72 11.96 -12.96
C LEU A 116 -13.10 11.96 -14.45
N GLN A 117 -12.10 11.90 -15.29
CA GLN A 117 -12.32 11.61 -16.71
C GLN A 117 -12.57 10.10 -16.85
N VAL A 118 -13.77 9.76 -17.20
CA VAL A 118 -14.21 8.36 -17.37
C VAL A 118 -14.81 8.22 -18.77
N GLU A 119 -14.26 7.29 -19.52
CA GLU A 119 -14.76 6.92 -20.85
C GLU A 119 -15.23 5.46 -20.80
N GLU A 120 -16.37 5.18 -21.39
CA GLU A 120 -16.83 3.82 -21.57
C GLU A 120 -16.18 3.22 -22.80
N THR A 121 -15.43 2.15 -22.60
CA THR A 121 -14.71 1.44 -23.66
C THR A 121 -14.98 -0.06 -23.61
N VAL A 122 -14.72 -0.74 -24.72
CA VAL A 122 -14.83 -2.20 -24.80
C VAL A 122 -13.45 -2.79 -25.05
N LEU A 123 -13.01 -3.71 -24.19
CA LEU A 123 -11.83 -4.50 -24.43
C LEU A 123 -12.21 -5.74 -25.26
N SER A 124 -11.80 -5.76 -26.53
CA SER A 124 -11.93 -6.91 -27.39
C SER A 124 -10.82 -7.92 -27.13
N LEU A 125 -11.18 -9.11 -26.64
CA LEU A 125 -10.20 -10.19 -26.43
C LEU A 125 -9.54 -10.61 -27.73
N ARG A 126 -10.28 -10.65 -28.84
CA ARG A 126 -9.74 -10.98 -30.16
C ARG A 126 -8.66 -10.00 -30.61
N ASP A 127 -8.93 -8.71 -30.45
CA ASP A 127 -7.98 -7.67 -30.89
C ASP A 127 -6.76 -7.66 -29.98
N TYR A 128 -6.94 -7.89 -28.69
CA TYR A 128 -5.84 -8.04 -27.75
C TYR A 128 -4.98 -9.27 -28.05
N GLN A 129 -5.58 -10.40 -28.39
CA GLN A 129 -4.83 -11.59 -28.81
C GLN A 129 -4.04 -11.35 -30.10
N ARG A 130 -4.64 -10.66 -31.07
CA ARG A 130 -3.94 -10.27 -32.30
C ARG A 130 -2.77 -9.35 -31.98
N PHE A 131 -2.96 -8.32 -31.17
CA PHE A 131 -1.90 -7.45 -30.71
C PHE A 131 -0.72 -8.23 -30.09
N LEU A 132 -1.00 -9.22 -29.23
CA LEU A 132 0.03 -10.06 -28.63
C LEU A 132 0.78 -10.90 -29.66
N GLN A 133 0.09 -11.44 -30.66
CA GLN A 133 0.69 -12.22 -31.74
C GLN A 133 1.58 -11.34 -32.63
N ASP A 134 1.07 -10.20 -33.06
CA ASP A 134 1.79 -9.26 -33.94
C ASP A 134 3.06 -8.70 -33.28
N ASN A 135 3.09 -8.63 -31.97
CA ASN A 135 4.22 -8.12 -31.19
C ASN A 135 5.04 -9.20 -30.47
N ALA A 136 4.80 -10.48 -30.76
CA ALA A 136 5.37 -11.60 -29.99
C ALA A 136 6.89 -11.54 -29.85
N SER A 137 7.62 -11.21 -30.90
CA SER A 137 9.10 -11.15 -30.90
C SER A 137 9.63 -10.03 -30.01
N THR A 138 9.04 -8.83 -30.08
CA THR A 138 9.44 -7.67 -29.26
C THR A 138 9.06 -7.87 -27.80
N ILE A 139 7.93 -8.50 -27.54
CA ILE A 139 7.49 -8.88 -26.19
C ILE A 139 8.46 -9.89 -25.58
N ALA A 140 8.87 -10.92 -26.35
CA ALA A 140 9.82 -11.92 -25.89
C ALA A 140 11.20 -11.31 -25.59
N ALA A 141 11.68 -10.41 -26.46
CA ALA A 141 12.94 -9.70 -26.23
C ALA A 141 12.89 -8.84 -24.95
N PHE A 142 11.82 -8.09 -24.74
CA PHE A 142 11.62 -7.32 -23.53
C PHE A 142 11.57 -8.21 -22.28
N LYS A 143 10.80 -9.29 -22.33
CA LYS A 143 10.65 -10.24 -21.22
C LYS A 143 12.02 -10.85 -20.84
N LYS A 144 12.83 -11.22 -21.83
CA LYS A 144 14.18 -11.74 -21.57
C LYS A 144 15.05 -10.69 -20.85
N LYS A 145 15.06 -9.44 -21.34
CA LYS A 145 15.80 -8.34 -20.72
C LYS A 145 15.34 -8.10 -19.28
N GLN A 146 14.02 -8.05 -19.06
CA GLN A 146 13.42 -7.86 -17.76
C GLN A 146 13.81 -8.97 -16.78
N GLN A 147 13.69 -10.23 -17.21
CA GLN A 147 14.02 -11.39 -16.38
C GLN A 147 15.50 -11.41 -15.99
N THR A 148 16.38 -11.16 -16.94
CA THR A 148 17.84 -11.08 -16.65
C THR A 148 18.16 -9.98 -15.65
N ALA A 149 17.56 -8.81 -15.79
CA ALA A 149 17.77 -7.70 -14.85
C ALA A 149 17.22 -8.01 -13.44
N PHE A 150 16.06 -8.67 -13.38
CA PHE A 150 15.45 -9.07 -12.10
C PHE A 150 16.28 -10.15 -11.38
N GLU A 151 16.77 -11.13 -12.10
CA GLU A 151 17.63 -12.19 -11.56
C GLU A 151 18.94 -11.64 -11.03
N ALA A 152 19.58 -10.73 -11.75
CA ALA A 152 20.79 -10.05 -11.31
C ALA A 152 20.56 -9.23 -10.02
N GLU A 153 19.43 -8.53 -9.92
CA GLU A 153 19.07 -7.78 -8.72
C GLU A 153 18.79 -8.70 -7.54
N ARG A 154 18.08 -9.81 -7.77
CA ARG A 154 17.80 -10.81 -6.72
C ARG A 154 19.09 -11.43 -6.22
N GLU A 155 20.02 -11.80 -7.12
CA GLU A 155 21.32 -12.35 -6.74
C GLU A 155 22.14 -11.35 -5.90
N ARG A 156 22.12 -10.07 -6.26
CA ARG A 156 22.76 -9.00 -5.49
C ARG A 156 22.18 -8.91 -4.07
N TRP A 157 20.88 -9.06 -3.91
CA TRP A 157 20.22 -9.05 -2.61
C TRP A 157 20.60 -10.29 -1.77
N GLU A 158 20.71 -11.45 -2.40
CA GLU A 158 21.16 -12.67 -1.73
C GLU A 158 22.60 -12.53 -1.24
N GLN A 159 23.50 -12.00 -2.08
CA GLN A 159 24.90 -11.78 -1.73
C GLN A 159 25.10 -10.73 -0.63
N SER A 160 24.29 -9.70 -0.60
CA SER A 160 24.34 -8.65 0.42
C SER A 160 23.63 -9.02 1.74
N GLY A 161 22.96 -10.17 1.81
CA GLY A 161 22.14 -10.55 2.94
C GLY A 161 20.77 -9.88 3.00
N GLN A 162 20.47 -8.94 2.11
CA GLN A 162 19.21 -8.19 2.10
C GLN A 162 17.99 -9.10 1.90
N ALA A 163 18.13 -10.18 1.14
CA ALA A 163 17.04 -11.13 0.90
C ALA A 163 16.60 -11.88 2.18
N ARG A 164 17.50 -12.00 3.15
CA ARG A 164 17.30 -12.74 4.41
C ARG A 164 17.30 -11.81 5.62
N TYR A 165 16.99 -10.53 5.41
CA TYR A 165 16.88 -9.60 6.51
C TYR A 165 15.82 -10.12 7.49
N GLU A 166 16.28 -10.69 8.58
CA GLU A 166 15.49 -10.87 9.80
C GLU A 166 15.69 -9.58 10.58
N ALA A 167 14.59 -8.86 10.87
CA ALA A 167 14.66 -7.81 11.85
C ALA A 167 15.29 -8.43 13.09
N GLU A 168 16.45 -7.93 13.53
CA GLU A 168 16.82 -8.12 14.92
C GLU A 168 15.62 -7.56 15.69
N LEU A 169 14.73 -8.46 16.08
CA LEU A 169 13.82 -8.15 17.16
C LEU A 169 14.80 -7.72 18.25
N PRO A 170 14.79 -6.45 18.71
CA PRO A 170 15.58 -6.09 19.87
C PRO A 170 15.18 -7.17 20.86
N ASP A 171 16.17 -7.96 21.33
CA ASP A 171 15.95 -9.07 22.23
C ASP A 171 14.77 -8.66 23.05
N ALA A 172 13.63 -9.34 22.85
CA ALA A 172 12.40 -8.88 23.45
C ALA A 172 12.83 -8.84 24.88
N ALA A 173 13.23 -7.60 25.26
CA ALA A 173 13.97 -7.37 26.47
C ALA A 173 13.13 -8.17 27.40
N SER A 174 13.63 -9.32 27.74
CA SER A 174 12.88 -10.41 28.32
C SER A 174 12.09 -9.71 29.38
N GLY A 175 10.90 -9.28 28.94
CA GLY A 175 10.04 -8.51 29.78
C GLY A 175 9.93 -9.44 30.90
N SER A 176 10.65 -9.16 31.95
CA SER A 176 10.85 -10.09 33.04
C SER A 176 9.47 -10.59 33.31
N ASP A 177 9.21 -11.90 33.01
CA ASP A 177 8.03 -12.59 33.53
C ASP A 177 8.11 -12.63 35.08
N ALA A 178 9.05 -11.87 35.65
CA ALA A 178 9.04 -11.54 37.04
C ALA A 178 7.71 -10.82 37.31
N PRO A 179 6.82 -11.39 38.12
CA PRO A 179 5.57 -10.79 38.44
C PRO A 179 5.86 -9.36 38.93
N PHE A 180 5.41 -8.37 38.17
CA PHE A 180 5.54 -6.96 38.57
C PHE A 180 4.84 -6.83 39.91
N ASP A 181 5.62 -6.56 40.96
CA ASP A 181 5.09 -6.44 42.31
C ASP A 181 4.23 -5.17 42.40
N VAL A 182 2.93 -5.36 42.23
CA VAL A 182 1.97 -4.25 42.28
C VAL A 182 1.76 -3.86 43.76
N PRO A 183 2.10 -2.62 44.12
CA PRO A 183 1.93 -2.18 45.51
C PRO A 183 0.49 -2.38 46.00
N GLN A 184 0.34 -2.66 47.28
CA GLN A 184 -0.99 -2.86 47.89
C GLN A 184 -1.88 -1.63 47.67
N GLY A 185 -3.09 -1.84 47.15
CA GLY A 185 -4.03 -0.77 46.79
C GLY A 185 -3.86 -0.21 45.38
N CYS A 186 -2.93 -0.75 44.58
CA CYS A 186 -2.76 -0.39 43.19
C CYS A 186 -3.30 -1.47 42.26
N ILE A 187 -3.62 -1.09 41.03
CA ILE A 187 -4.03 -1.99 39.95
C ILE A 187 -3.08 -1.77 38.78
N ALA A 188 -2.53 -2.85 38.28
CA ALA A 188 -1.72 -2.79 37.04
C ALA A 188 -2.65 -2.62 35.84
N VAL A 189 -2.35 -1.64 34.98
CA VAL A 189 -3.02 -1.47 33.68
C VAL A 189 -2.07 -1.91 32.60
N ALA A 190 -2.39 -3.01 31.93
CA ALA A 190 -1.61 -3.57 30.83
C ALA A 190 -2.23 -3.18 29.47
N SER A 191 -1.37 -3.02 28.44
CA SER A 191 -1.85 -2.88 27.07
C SER A 191 -2.49 -4.20 26.60
N PRO A 192 -3.71 -4.17 26.02
CA PRO A 192 -4.34 -5.36 25.45
C PRO A 192 -3.68 -5.82 24.13
N VAL A 193 -2.77 -5.04 23.59
CA VAL A 193 -2.07 -5.32 22.33
C VAL A 193 -0.56 -5.17 22.51
N THR A 194 0.19 -6.00 21.80
CA THR A 194 1.65 -5.90 21.74
C THR A 194 2.01 -4.76 20.77
N GLY A 195 2.91 -3.89 21.18
CA GLY A 195 3.35 -2.76 20.33
C GLY A 195 4.47 -1.97 20.98
N SER A 196 4.94 -0.95 20.27
CA SER A 196 5.89 0.02 20.79
C SER A 196 5.14 1.21 21.39
N VAL A 197 5.57 1.67 22.56
CA VAL A 197 5.00 2.86 23.18
C VAL A 197 5.29 4.08 22.31
N TRP A 198 4.25 4.73 21.81
CA TRP A 198 4.33 5.96 21.02
C TRP A 198 4.36 7.19 21.90
N SER A 199 3.48 7.25 22.89
CA SER A 199 3.44 8.35 23.84
C SER A 199 2.79 7.93 25.16
N ILE A 200 3.16 8.63 26.23
CA ILE A 200 2.56 8.52 27.56
C ILE A 200 1.97 9.90 27.90
N PRO A 201 0.68 10.11 27.69
CA PRO A 201 0.06 11.44 27.87
C PRO A 201 -0.19 11.82 29.34
N VAL A 202 0.13 10.96 30.28
CA VAL A 202 -0.04 11.19 31.72
C VAL A 202 1.29 11.17 32.46
N ASN A 203 1.38 11.87 33.58
CA ASN A 203 2.56 11.90 34.44
C ASN A 203 2.31 11.13 35.74
N PRO A 204 3.37 10.64 36.39
CA PRO A 204 3.23 10.08 37.73
C PRO A 204 2.57 11.07 38.70
N GLY A 205 1.50 10.63 39.36
CA GLY A 205 0.73 11.47 40.27
C GLY A 205 -0.52 12.12 39.67
N ASP A 206 -0.71 12.05 38.35
CA ASP A 206 -1.91 12.57 37.72
C ASP A 206 -3.15 11.77 38.14
N ARG A 207 -4.26 12.46 38.32
CA ARG A 207 -5.55 11.85 38.57
C ARG A 207 -6.17 11.47 37.22
N VAL A 208 -6.49 10.19 37.06
CA VAL A 208 -7.09 9.66 35.85
C VAL A 208 -8.47 9.09 36.07
N SER A 209 -9.31 9.12 35.06
CA SER A 209 -10.68 8.62 35.07
C SER A 209 -10.83 7.48 34.05
N MET A 210 -11.92 6.72 34.20
CA MET A 210 -12.24 5.69 33.22
C MET A 210 -12.45 6.30 31.82
N GLY A 211 -11.68 5.85 30.83
CA GLY A 211 -11.70 6.37 29.45
C GLY A 211 -10.54 7.29 29.11
N ASP A 212 -9.72 7.69 30.08
CA ASP A 212 -8.54 8.48 29.81
C ASP A 212 -7.43 7.63 29.13
N ASN A 213 -6.74 8.22 28.16
CA ASN A 213 -5.62 7.57 27.50
C ASN A 213 -4.38 7.65 28.39
N LEU A 214 -3.90 6.51 28.87
CA LEU A 214 -2.71 6.42 29.71
C LEU A 214 -1.44 6.21 28.90
N VAL A 215 -1.54 5.39 27.85
CA VAL A 215 -0.44 5.05 26.94
C VAL A 215 -1.01 4.89 25.54
N VAL A 216 -0.26 5.34 24.55
CA VAL A 216 -0.53 5.09 23.13
C VAL A 216 0.52 4.13 22.61
N VAL A 217 0.10 3.00 22.06
CA VAL A 217 0.93 1.94 21.46
C VAL A 217 0.64 1.82 19.98
#